data_5db956c7757bbe1ee8bb120743b6fca1
#
_entry.id   5db956c7757bbe1ee8bb120743b6fca1
#
_cell.length_a   1.000
_cell.length_b   1.000
_cell.length_c   1.000
_cell.angle_alpha   90.00
_cell.angle_beta   90.00
_cell.angle_gamma   90.00
#
_symmetry.space_group_name_H-M   'P 1'
#
loop_
_entity.id
_entity.type
_entity.pdbx_description
1 polymer ?
#
loop_
_entity_poly.entity_id
_entity_poly.type
_entity_poly.pdbx_seq_one_letter_code
_entity_poly.pdbx_strand_id
1 'polypeptide(L)'
;MMFEKIANKIGKYTVLLISLLIALILYPALEEYEIGHICLTLWSLITVAAIVISLNEDKRTYRRIQLASGILFLLIGTLLTRQVLGLSQEFLYHLILPISFLFIAYIIWIILSSVFKKKSLGADELSGAIVSYLLLGIMWGLLYSYIEFISLNSFSFASAHDLQAKGSALFYYSFVTLTTLGYGDILPI
;
A
#
# COMPACT_ATOMS: atom_id res chain seq x y z
N MET A 1 7.15 -22.88 1.83
CA MET A 1 7.23 -24.09 0.97
C MET A 1 6.27 -24.06 -0.23
N MET A 2 4.94 -23.88 -0.08
CA MET A 2 4.01 -23.85 -1.22
C MET A 2 4.12 -22.54 -2.04
N PHE A 3 4.19 -21.39 -1.39
CA PHE A 3 4.42 -20.07 -2.01
C PHE A 3 5.76 -19.97 -2.75
N GLU A 4 6.83 -20.51 -2.19
CA GLU A 4 8.14 -20.56 -2.84
C GLU A 4 8.14 -21.35 -4.15
N LYS A 5 7.43 -22.48 -4.19
CA LYS A 5 7.27 -23.29 -5.42
C LYS A 5 6.46 -22.55 -6.49
N ILE A 6 5.43 -21.81 -6.10
CA ILE A 6 4.60 -21.00 -7.00
C ILE A 6 5.40 -19.80 -7.51
N ALA A 7 6.10 -19.08 -6.63
CA ALA A 7 6.93 -17.93 -7.01
C ALA A 7 8.09 -18.31 -7.95
N ASN A 8 8.67 -19.49 -7.77
CA ASN A 8 9.73 -19.99 -8.67
C ASN A 8 9.21 -20.43 -10.05
N LYS A 9 7.91 -20.75 -10.17
CA LYS A 9 7.30 -21.20 -11.44
C LYS A 9 6.64 -20.06 -12.24
N ILE A 10 6.04 -19.09 -11.56
CA ILE A 10 5.25 -18.01 -12.19
C ILE A 10 6.03 -16.69 -12.26
N GLY A 11 7.03 -16.51 -11.42
CA GLY A 11 7.77 -15.26 -11.27
C GLY A 11 7.41 -14.57 -9.94
N LYS A 12 8.41 -13.99 -9.31
CA LYS A 12 8.29 -13.38 -7.98
C LYS A 12 7.41 -12.13 -8.00
N TYR A 13 7.65 -11.26 -8.97
CA TYR A 13 6.89 -10.02 -9.12
C TYR A 13 5.49 -10.25 -9.66
N THR A 14 5.29 -11.32 -10.44
CA THR A 14 3.96 -11.70 -10.95
C THR A 14 3.03 -12.14 -9.83
N VAL A 15 3.51 -12.93 -8.87
CA VAL A 15 2.74 -13.30 -7.68
C VAL A 15 2.37 -12.07 -6.84
N LEU A 16 3.31 -11.14 -6.72
CA LEU A 16 3.10 -9.89 -5.99
C LEU A 16 2.08 -9.00 -6.70
N LEU A 17 2.14 -8.91 -8.03
CA LEU A 17 1.16 -8.18 -8.84
C LEU A 17 -0.25 -8.73 -8.63
N ILE A 18 -0.43 -10.05 -8.75
CA ILE A 18 -1.74 -10.69 -8.55
C ILE A 18 -2.28 -10.39 -7.14
N SER A 19 -1.44 -10.52 -6.12
CA SER A 19 -1.81 -10.26 -4.74
C SER A 19 -2.22 -8.78 -4.53
N LEU A 20 -1.52 -7.84 -5.14
CA LEU A 20 -1.81 -6.42 -5.04
C LEU A 20 -3.10 -6.05 -5.78
N LEU A 21 -3.34 -6.62 -6.98
CA LEU A 21 -4.58 -6.40 -7.73
C LEU A 21 -5.80 -6.93 -6.96
N ILE A 22 -5.71 -8.11 -6.37
CA ILE A 22 -6.78 -8.65 -5.54
C ILE A 22 -7.04 -7.72 -4.33
N ALA A 23 -5.99 -7.21 -3.68
CA ALA A 23 -6.13 -6.26 -2.58
C ALA A 23 -6.85 -4.98 -3.01
N LEU A 24 -6.47 -4.38 -4.15
CA LEU A 24 -7.09 -3.17 -4.68
C LEU A 24 -8.55 -3.36 -5.05
N ILE A 25 -8.92 -4.53 -5.62
CA ILE A 25 -10.30 -4.83 -5.99
C ILE A 25 -11.18 -5.06 -4.74
N LEU A 26 -10.63 -5.72 -3.72
CA LEU A 26 -11.37 -6.03 -2.50
C LEU A 26 -11.45 -4.84 -1.53
N TYR A 27 -10.53 -3.89 -1.61
CA TYR A 27 -10.46 -2.75 -0.70
C TYR A 27 -11.79 -2.00 -0.55
N PRO A 28 -12.44 -1.51 -1.64
CA PRO A 28 -13.69 -0.77 -1.54
C PRO A 28 -14.85 -1.60 -0.96
N ALA A 29 -14.87 -2.90 -1.27
CA ALA A 29 -15.94 -3.80 -0.81
C ALA A 29 -15.82 -4.17 0.67
N LEU A 30 -14.62 -4.11 1.22
CA LEU A 30 -14.34 -4.50 2.60
C LEU A 30 -14.30 -3.32 3.56
N GLU A 31 -14.13 -2.08 3.07
CA GLU A 31 -14.04 -0.88 3.89
C GLU A 31 -15.32 -0.61 4.69
N GLU A 32 -16.49 -0.98 4.17
CA GLU A 32 -17.80 -0.76 4.84
C GLU A 32 -18.04 -1.69 6.03
N TYR A 33 -17.28 -2.77 6.18
CA TYR A 33 -17.50 -3.76 7.23
C TYR A 33 -16.40 -3.72 8.29
N GLU A 34 -16.75 -3.82 9.58
CA GLU A 34 -15.74 -3.93 10.67
C GLU A 34 -14.79 -5.12 10.47
N ILE A 35 -15.31 -6.23 9.96
CA ILE A 35 -14.52 -7.42 9.59
C ILE A 35 -13.59 -7.11 8.41
N GLY A 36 -13.97 -6.18 7.53
CA GLY A 36 -13.18 -5.75 6.39
C GLY A 36 -11.83 -5.20 6.78
N HIS A 37 -11.76 -4.39 7.83
CA HIS A 37 -10.48 -3.87 8.34
C HIS A 37 -9.54 -4.99 8.79
N ILE A 38 -10.06 -6.05 9.41
CA ILE A 38 -9.27 -7.23 9.80
C ILE A 38 -8.77 -7.98 8.55
N CYS A 39 -9.64 -8.18 7.57
CA CYS A 39 -9.29 -8.83 6.31
C CYS A 39 -8.24 -8.03 5.54
N LEU A 40 -8.36 -6.70 5.46
CA LEU A 40 -7.39 -5.82 4.82
C LEU A 40 -6.04 -5.85 5.54
N THR A 41 -6.05 -5.92 6.88
CA THR A 41 -4.82 -6.02 7.66
C THR A 41 -4.12 -7.35 7.43
N LEU A 42 -4.86 -8.45 7.45
CA LEU A 42 -4.32 -9.78 7.12
C LEU A 42 -3.79 -9.82 5.69
N TRP A 43 -4.51 -9.21 4.75
CA TRP A 43 -4.07 -9.13 3.35
C TRP A 43 -2.80 -8.30 3.19
N SER A 44 -2.69 -7.15 3.88
CA SER A 44 -1.47 -6.34 3.88
C SER A 44 -0.27 -7.12 4.41
N LEU A 45 -0.48 -7.99 5.42
CA LEU A 45 0.55 -8.90 5.91
C LEU A 45 0.99 -9.91 4.87
N ILE A 46 0.02 -10.52 4.16
CA ILE A 46 0.30 -11.49 3.10
C ILE A 46 1.08 -10.82 1.97
N THR A 47 0.69 -9.60 1.57
CA THR A 47 1.39 -8.84 0.52
C THR A 47 2.81 -8.46 0.96
N VAL A 48 2.99 -7.99 2.18
CA VAL A 48 4.30 -7.68 2.75
C VAL A 48 5.17 -8.94 2.86
N ALA A 49 4.62 -10.06 3.32
CA ALA A 49 5.32 -11.33 3.36
C ALA A 49 5.73 -11.79 1.96
N ALA A 50 4.85 -11.64 0.96
CA ALA A 50 5.14 -11.96 -0.43
C ALA A 50 6.25 -11.08 -1.02
N ILE A 51 6.25 -9.77 -0.71
CA ILE A 51 7.33 -8.83 -1.08
C ILE A 51 8.66 -9.28 -0.47
N VAL A 52 8.66 -9.61 0.81
CA VAL A 52 9.85 -10.05 1.55
C VAL A 52 10.42 -11.35 0.97
N ILE A 53 9.56 -12.30 0.62
CA ILE A 53 9.97 -13.58 -0.01
C ILE A 53 10.50 -13.34 -1.42
N SER A 54 9.90 -12.41 -2.16
CA SER A 54 10.26 -12.06 -3.53
C SER A 54 11.66 -11.41 -3.64
N LEU A 55 12.04 -10.61 -2.63
CA LEU A 55 13.30 -9.84 -2.62
C LEU A 55 14.52 -10.60 -2.07
N ASN A 56 14.47 -11.91 -1.98
CA ASN A 56 15.46 -12.79 -1.32
C ASN A 56 16.85 -12.86 -2.03
N GLU A 57 17.32 -11.78 -2.61
CA GLU A 57 18.67 -11.74 -3.23
C GLU A 57 19.79 -11.41 -2.24
N ASP A 58 19.47 -10.75 -1.11
CA ASP A 58 20.45 -10.40 -0.07
C ASP A 58 19.85 -10.57 1.34
N LYS A 59 20.47 -11.45 2.15
CA LYS A 59 20.05 -11.74 3.55
C LYS A 59 19.95 -10.48 4.43
N ARG A 60 20.74 -9.44 4.15
CA ARG A 60 20.76 -8.21 4.94
C ARG A 60 19.55 -7.34 4.62
N THR A 61 19.21 -7.19 3.34
CA THR A 61 18.03 -6.45 2.85
C THR A 61 16.75 -7.16 3.28
N TYR A 62 16.69 -8.48 3.13
CA TYR A 62 15.59 -9.32 3.63
C TYR A 62 15.26 -9.04 5.11
N ARG A 63 16.27 -9.09 5.98
CA ARG A 63 16.07 -8.85 7.41
C ARG A 63 15.59 -7.44 7.73
N ARG A 64 16.06 -6.42 7.00
CA ARG A 64 15.61 -5.02 7.19
C ARG A 64 14.15 -4.85 6.80
N ILE A 65 13.71 -5.41 5.68
CA ILE A 65 12.32 -5.36 5.22
C ILE A 65 11.42 -6.10 6.19
N GLN A 66 11.83 -7.28 6.64
CA GLN A 66 11.07 -8.05 7.62
C GLN A 66 10.89 -7.30 8.94
N LEU A 67 11.92 -6.63 9.44
CA LEU A 67 11.82 -5.79 10.64
C LEU A 67 10.91 -4.58 10.41
N ALA A 68 11.07 -3.88 9.29
CA ALA A 68 10.24 -2.73 8.96
C ALA A 68 8.76 -3.11 8.78
N SER A 69 8.49 -4.24 8.12
CA SER A 69 7.12 -4.75 7.97
C SER A 69 6.50 -5.19 9.29
N GLY A 70 7.30 -5.80 10.16
CA GLY A 70 6.85 -6.17 11.51
C GLY A 70 6.50 -4.94 12.36
N ILE A 71 7.31 -3.89 12.30
CA ILE A 71 7.04 -2.62 12.99
C ILE A 71 5.76 -1.97 12.45
N LEU A 72 5.63 -1.89 11.12
CA LEU A 72 4.44 -1.32 10.47
C LEU A 72 3.18 -2.12 10.84
N PHE A 73 3.28 -3.44 10.89
CA PHE A 73 2.17 -4.30 11.34
C PHE A 73 1.77 -4.03 12.78
N LEU A 74 2.73 -3.93 13.70
CA LEU A 74 2.45 -3.59 15.09
C LEU A 74 1.78 -2.22 15.21
N LEU A 75 2.23 -1.22 14.44
CA LEU A 75 1.62 0.11 14.43
C LEU A 75 0.17 0.08 13.90
N ILE A 76 -0.10 -0.64 12.81
CA ILE A 76 -1.46 -0.82 12.30
C ILE A 76 -2.32 -1.61 13.29
N GLY A 77 -1.76 -2.66 13.91
CA GLY A 77 -2.43 -3.43 14.96
C GLY A 77 -2.82 -2.58 16.17
N THR A 78 -1.98 -1.61 16.57
CA THR A 78 -2.30 -0.67 17.67
C THR A 78 -3.42 0.29 17.32
N LEU A 79 -3.58 0.67 16.04
CA LEU A 79 -4.75 1.42 15.57
C LEU A 79 -6.05 0.63 15.75
N LEU A 80 -6.03 -0.66 15.45
CA LEU A 80 -7.19 -1.54 15.57
C LEU A 80 -7.55 -1.82 17.04
N THR A 81 -6.56 -1.85 17.93
CA THR A 81 -6.73 -2.15 19.36
C THR A 81 -6.65 -0.91 20.25
N ARG A 82 -7.18 0.23 19.79
CA ARG A 82 -7.13 1.55 20.46
C ARG A 82 -7.39 1.52 21.96
N GLN A 83 -8.33 0.68 22.40
CA GLN A 83 -8.77 0.60 23.80
C GLN A 83 -7.69 0.06 24.75
N VAL A 84 -6.68 -0.66 24.21
CA VAL A 84 -5.67 -1.35 25.02
C VAL A 84 -4.52 -0.43 25.43
N LEU A 85 -4.15 0.55 24.61
CA LEU A 85 -2.96 1.38 24.80
C LEU A 85 -3.24 2.81 25.27
N GLY A 86 -4.51 3.26 25.30
CA GLY A 86 -4.87 4.62 25.75
C GLY A 86 -4.26 5.76 24.91
N LEU A 87 -3.71 5.47 23.73
CA LEU A 87 -3.11 6.46 22.85
C LEU A 87 -4.17 7.23 22.07
N SER A 88 -3.98 8.55 21.93
CA SER A 88 -4.88 9.37 21.13
C SER A 88 -4.83 8.95 19.66
N GLN A 89 -5.98 9.00 19.00
CA GLN A 89 -6.12 8.64 17.59
C GLN A 89 -5.23 9.52 16.70
N GLU A 90 -5.18 10.81 16.99
CA GLU A 90 -4.38 11.79 16.27
C GLU A 90 -2.89 11.46 16.31
N PHE A 91 -2.36 11.11 17.49
CA PHE A 91 -0.96 10.72 17.62
C PHE A 91 -0.60 9.50 16.76
N LEU A 92 -1.49 8.49 16.73
CA LEU A 92 -1.27 7.28 15.93
C LEU A 92 -1.30 7.60 14.43
N TYR A 93 -2.20 8.44 13.95
CA TYR A 93 -2.24 8.86 12.55
C TYR A 93 -0.99 9.64 12.13
N HIS A 94 -0.52 10.57 12.96
CA HIS A 94 0.72 11.31 12.72
C HIS A 94 1.97 10.43 12.64
N LEU A 95 1.95 9.28 13.32
CA LEU A 95 3.06 8.34 13.30
C LEU A 95 2.97 7.36 12.12
N ILE A 96 1.79 6.76 11.90
CA ILE A 96 1.62 5.63 11.00
C ILE A 96 1.66 6.05 9.53
N LEU A 97 0.98 7.15 9.15
CA LEU A 97 0.90 7.55 7.75
C LEU A 97 2.27 7.93 7.16
N PRO A 98 3.11 8.76 7.81
CA PRO A 98 4.45 9.03 7.29
C PRO A 98 5.35 7.80 7.26
N ILE A 99 5.27 6.93 8.27
CA ILE A 99 6.07 5.69 8.29
C ILE A 99 5.63 4.77 7.14
N SER A 100 4.34 4.64 6.88
CA SER A 100 3.80 3.84 5.78
C SER A 100 4.25 4.39 4.43
N PHE A 101 4.22 5.72 4.25
CA PHE A 101 4.71 6.40 3.06
C PHE A 101 6.19 6.08 2.79
N LEU A 102 7.05 6.26 3.80
CA LEU A 102 8.49 5.95 3.69
C LEU A 102 8.74 4.47 3.41
N PHE A 103 7.96 3.60 4.03
CA PHE A 103 8.05 2.15 3.82
C PHE A 103 7.72 1.76 2.38
N ILE A 104 6.62 2.28 1.82
CA ILE A 104 6.24 2.01 0.42
C ILE A 104 7.28 2.59 -0.55
N ALA A 105 7.77 3.82 -0.31
CA ALA A 105 8.83 4.42 -1.10
C ALA A 105 10.09 3.56 -1.12
N TYR A 106 10.48 3.00 0.03
CA TYR A 106 11.60 2.09 0.14
C TYR A 106 11.38 0.79 -0.64
N ILE A 107 10.17 0.22 -0.61
CA ILE A 107 9.83 -0.98 -1.39
C ILE A 107 9.92 -0.69 -2.88
N ILE A 108 9.35 0.42 -3.36
CA ILE A 108 9.43 0.84 -4.76
C ILE A 108 10.89 0.94 -5.19
N TRP A 109 11.73 1.59 -4.38
CA TRP A 109 13.15 1.70 -4.64
C TRP A 109 13.84 0.34 -4.82
N ILE A 110 13.54 -0.64 -3.96
CA ILE A 110 14.14 -1.98 -4.04
C ILE A 110 13.69 -2.70 -5.32
N ILE A 111 12.38 -2.67 -5.62
CA ILE A 111 11.84 -3.33 -6.82
C ILE A 111 12.47 -2.74 -8.08
N LEU A 112 12.45 -1.42 -8.23
CA LEU A 112 13.02 -0.74 -9.38
C LEU A 112 14.53 -0.99 -9.50
N SER A 113 15.27 -0.91 -8.38
CA SER A 113 16.70 -1.21 -8.38
C SER A 113 17.01 -2.64 -8.81
N SER A 114 16.15 -3.60 -8.47
CA SER A 114 16.30 -4.99 -8.88
C SER A 114 15.95 -5.17 -10.38
N VAL A 115 14.86 -4.54 -10.84
CA VAL A 115 14.43 -4.59 -12.24
C VAL A 115 15.50 -3.97 -13.16
N PHE A 116 16.03 -2.79 -12.82
CA PHE A 116 17.05 -2.09 -13.64
C PHE A 116 18.43 -2.76 -13.65
N LYS A 117 18.75 -3.60 -12.67
CA LYS A 117 20.02 -4.35 -12.66
C LYS A 117 20.02 -5.53 -13.63
N LYS A 118 18.86 -5.99 -14.08
CA LYS A 118 18.79 -7.14 -15.00
C LYS A 118 19.07 -6.73 -16.43
N LYS A 119 19.91 -7.51 -17.11
CA LYS A 119 20.30 -7.28 -18.51
C LYS A 119 19.23 -7.67 -19.53
N SER A 120 18.31 -8.55 -19.14
CA SER A 120 17.19 -8.99 -19.98
C SER A 120 15.87 -8.74 -19.23
N LEU A 121 14.94 -8.06 -19.90
CA LEU A 121 13.61 -7.83 -19.38
C LEU A 121 12.71 -8.99 -19.78
N GLY A 122 12.24 -9.75 -18.80
CA GLY A 122 11.25 -10.81 -18.96
C GLY A 122 9.86 -10.36 -18.47
N ALA A 123 8.89 -11.27 -18.52
CA ALA A 123 7.54 -11.02 -18.04
C ALA A 123 7.48 -10.71 -16.54
N ASP A 124 8.38 -11.29 -15.75
CA ASP A 124 8.45 -11.04 -14.31
C ASP A 124 8.94 -9.62 -14.00
N GLU A 125 9.95 -9.12 -14.73
CA GLU A 125 10.46 -7.75 -14.59
C GLU A 125 9.41 -6.72 -15.01
N LEU A 126 8.62 -7.02 -16.05
CA LEU A 126 7.48 -6.19 -16.44
C LEU A 126 6.43 -6.14 -15.33
N SER A 127 6.13 -7.28 -14.72
CA SER A 127 5.25 -7.34 -13.54
C SER A 127 5.79 -6.49 -12.39
N GLY A 128 7.11 -6.49 -12.16
CA GLY A 128 7.75 -5.63 -11.14
C GLY A 128 7.58 -4.15 -11.42
N ALA A 129 7.69 -3.72 -12.67
CA ALA A 129 7.43 -2.33 -13.06
C ALA A 129 5.97 -1.93 -12.83
N ILE A 130 5.00 -2.80 -13.18
CA ILE A 130 3.58 -2.56 -12.95
C ILE A 130 3.29 -2.48 -11.44
N VAL A 131 3.86 -3.37 -10.63
CA VAL A 131 3.73 -3.32 -9.16
C VAL A 131 4.25 -1.99 -8.61
N SER A 132 5.42 -1.54 -9.08
CA SER A 132 5.97 -0.25 -8.64
C SER A 132 5.06 0.93 -8.99
N TYR A 133 4.42 0.90 -10.15
CA TYR A 133 3.44 1.90 -10.56
C TYR A 133 2.19 1.90 -9.68
N LEU A 134 1.64 0.72 -9.35
CA LEU A 134 0.49 0.59 -8.45
C LEU A 134 0.83 1.03 -7.02
N LEU A 135 2.01 0.66 -6.53
CA LEU A 135 2.49 1.10 -5.21
C LEU A 135 2.69 2.62 -5.17
N LEU A 136 3.09 3.24 -6.28
CA LEU A 136 3.19 4.70 -6.39
C LEU A 136 1.81 5.36 -6.22
N GLY A 137 0.75 4.80 -6.83
CA GLY A 137 -0.62 5.26 -6.63
C GLY A 137 -1.05 5.15 -5.16
N ILE A 138 -0.80 4.01 -4.52
CA ILE A 138 -1.09 3.82 -3.09
C ILE A 138 -0.31 4.82 -2.23
N MET A 139 0.96 5.04 -2.52
CA MET A 139 1.81 5.99 -1.79
C MET A 139 1.26 7.43 -1.86
N TRP A 140 0.82 7.88 -3.04
CA TRP A 140 0.18 9.18 -3.19
C TRP A 140 -1.18 9.26 -2.50
N GLY A 141 -1.98 8.18 -2.52
CA GLY A 141 -3.24 8.10 -1.78
C GLY A 141 -3.03 8.30 -0.27
N LEU A 142 -2.00 7.66 0.30
CA LEU A 142 -1.62 7.87 1.71
C LEU A 142 -1.19 9.31 1.99
N LEU A 143 -0.44 9.94 1.08
CA LEU A 143 -0.02 11.34 1.23
C LEU A 143 -1.23 12.28 1.22
N TYR A 144 -2.17 12.11 0.29
CA TYR A 144 -3.40 12.91 0.23
C TYR A 144 -4.26 12.70 1.49
N SER A 145 -4.38 11.46 1.97
CA SER A 145 -5.08 11.16 3.22
C SER A 145 -4.42 11.84 4.42
N TYR A 146 -3.10 11.91 4.43
CA TYR A 146 -2.36 12.61 5.50
C TYR A 146 -2.56 14.13 5.43
N ILE A 147 -2.56 14.72 4.24
CA ILE A 147 -2.84 16.16 4.04
C ILE A 147 -4.25 16.50 4.53
N GLU A 148 -5.26 15.72 4.12
CA GLU A 148 -6.65 15.93 4.58
C GLU A 148 -6.80 15.74 6.10
N PHE A 149 -5.98 14.87 6.73
CA PHE A 149 -5.97 14.69 8.17
C PHE A 149 -5.38 15.89 8.90
N ILE A 150 -4.28 16.48 8.41
CA ILE A 150 -3.64 17.66 9.03
C ILE A 150 -4.48 18.92 8.83
N SER A 151 -5.00 19.10 7.62
CA SER A 151 -5.79 20.26 7.24
C SER A 151 -7.12 19.78 6.66
N LEU A 152 -8.14 19.78 7.49
CA LEU A 152 -9.49 19.37 7.10
C LEU A 152 -10.01 20.25 5.95
N ASN A 153 -10.67 19.61 4.98
CA ASN A 153 -11.18 20.24 3.77
C ASN A 153 -10.08 20.77 2.82
N SER A 154 -8.91 20.11 2.79
CA SER A 154 -7.89 20.35 1.76
C SER A 154 -8.33 19.87 0.37
N PHE A 155 -9.34 19.02 0.31
CA PHE A 155 -9.92 18.52 -0.94
C PHE A 155 -11.42 18.81 -0.97
N SER A 156 -11.92 19.27 -2.14
CA SER A 156 -13.34 19.36 -2.43
C SER A 156 -13.82 18.11 -3.14
N PHE A 157 -14.98 17.60 -2.72
CA PHE A 157 -15.61 16.41 -3.28
C PHE A 157 -16.92 16.80 -3.95
N ALA A 158 -17.13 16.36 -5.20
CA ALA A 158 -18.33 16.72 -5.98
C ALA A 158 -19.62 16.11 -5.42
N SER A 159 -19.55 14.98 -4.71
CA SER A 159 -20.71 14.31 -4.12
C SER A 159 -20.62 14.19 -2.61
N ALA A 160 -21.79 14.26 -1.94
CA ALA A 160 -21.89 14.04 -0.48
C ALA A 160 -21.52 12.60 -0.09
N HIS A 161 -21.65 11.65 -1.02
CA HIS A 161 -21.28 10.24 -0.79
C HIS A 161 -19.76 10.10 -0.62
N ASP A 162 -18.96 10.88 -1.37
CA ASP A 162 -17.51 10.88 -1.27
C ASP A 162 -17.03 11.42 0.08
N LEU A 163 -17.81 12.31 0.71
CA LEU A 163 -17.50 12.83 2.06
C LEU A 163 -17.55 11.77 3.15
N GLN A 164 -18.40 10.75 3.00
CA GLN A 164 -18.50 9.63 3.97
C GLN A 164 -17.36 8.62 3.79
N ALA A 165 -16.87 8.46 2.56
CA ALA A 165 -15.80 7.53 2.18
C ALA A 165 -14.50 8.26 1.81
N LYS A 166 -14.12 9.30 2.58
CA LYS A 166 -12.96 10.17 2.28
C LYS A 166 -11.66 9.40 2.03
N GLY A 167 -11.43 8.30 2.76
CA GLY A 167 -10.22 7.50 2.59
C GLY A 167 -10.13 6.86 1.20
N SER A 168 -11.14 6.10 0.81
CA SER A 168 -11.21 5.44 -0.49
C SER A 168 -11.28 6.44 -1.65
N ALA A 169 -11.98 7.58 -1.46
CA ALA A 169 -12.05 8.65 -2.44
C ALA A 169 -10.67 9.27 -2.74
N LEU A 170 -9.81 9.46 -1.74
CA LEU A 170 -8.46 9.99 -1.94
C LEU A 170 -7.51 8.96 -2.59
N PHE A 171 -7.69 7.65 -2.32
CA PHE A 171 -7.01 6.61 -3.09
C PHE A 171 -7.46 6.60 -4.56
N TYR A 172 -8.75 6.68 -4.82
CA TYR A 172 -9.28 6.84 -6.17
C TYR A 172 -8.69 8.07 -6.87
N TYR A 173 -8.71 9.24 -6.20
CA TYR A 173 -8.12 10.48 -6.71
C TYR A 173 -6.64 10.33 -7.08
N SER A 174 -5.87 9.59 -6.28
CA SER A 174 -4.46 9.34 -6.56
C SER A 174 -4.25 8.59 -7.88
N PHE A 175 -5.07 7.57 -8.16
CA PHE A 175 -5.00 6.83 -9.41
C PHE A 175 -5.52 7.64 -10.61
N VAL A 176 -6.58 8.42 -10.44
CA VAL A 176 -7.09 9.34 -11.48
C VAL A 176 -6.04 10.36 -11.88
N THR A 177 -5.31 10.89 -10.89
CA THR A 177 -4.22 11.85 -11.13
C THR A 177 -2.99 11.16 -11.76
N LEU A 178 -2.59 10.00 -11.25
CA LEU A 178 -1.44 9.24 -11.72
C LEU A 178 -1.63 8.76 -13.17
N THR A 179 -2.85 8.40 -13.55
CA THR A 179 -3.20 8.01 -14.92
C THR A 179 -3.50 9.19 -15.84
N THR A 180 -3.39 10.43 -15.34
CA THR A 180 -3.67 11.67 -16.10
C THR A 180 -5.10 11.82 -16.61
N LEU A 181 -6.06 11.06 -16.04
CA LEU A 181 -7.48 11.16 -16.42
C LEU A 181 -8.10 12.48 -15.97
N GLY A 182 -7.84 12.90 -14.72
CA GLY A 182 -8.22 14.20 -14.22
C GLY A 182 -9.72 14.52 -14.34
N TYR A 183 -10.60 13.64 -13.85
CA TYR A 183 -12.05 13.82 -13.95
C TYR A 183 -12.58 15.11 -13.32
N GLY A 184 -11.85 15.70 -12.38
CA GLY A 184 -12.24 16.96 -11.74
C GLY A 184 -13.36 16.81 -10.69
N ASP A 185 -13.71 15.62 -10.32
CA ASP A 185 -14.69 15.27 -9.29
C ASP A 185 -14.12 15.45 -7.87
N ILE A 186 -12.81 15.33 -7.71
CA ILE A 186 -12.06 15.68 -6.50
C ILE A 186 -10.98 16.68 -6.89
N LEU A 187 -10.92 17.80 -6.16
CA LEU A 187 -10.00 18.90 -6.43
C LEU A 187 -9.28 19.32 -5.14
N PRO A 188 -7.98 19.62 -5.18
CA PRO A 188 -7.29 20.27 -4.07
C PRO A 188 -7.77 21.72 -3.95
N ILE A 189 -7.90 22.21 -2.71
CA ILE A 189 -8.32 23.59 -2.37
C ILE A 189 -7.08 24.39 -1.92
#